data_15903a9101dd291062d3b762acaee10d
#
_entry.id   15903a9101dd291062d3b762acaee10d
#
_cell.length_a   1.000
_cell.length_b   1.000
_cell.length_c   1.000
_cell.angle_alpha   90.00
_cell.angle_beta   90.00
_cell.angle_gamma   90.00
#
_symmetry.space_group_name_H-M   'P 1'
#
loop_
_entity.id
_entity.type
_entity.pdbx_description
1 polymer ?
#
loop_
_entity_poly.entity_id
_entity_poly.type
_entity_poly.pdbx_seq_one_letter_code
_entity_poly.pdbx_strand_id
1 'polypeptide(L)'
;VNHNLWLAALTGELRRHGVGPDLTGHVVAEAATHLLDSGESPLRVFGAPEAYAQAVVDSLGGPDVRPPRRQPGPVRLRARGITKRYRGRTVLDRVDLTVRAGEIAAVVGANGAGKSTFLRICAGLLSPDAGTVEVDGTLGYCPQDGGTAEFLSPDEHFVLIGAGRGLGRTAARRAGRAEAAGLEWTPPRRTQARHLSGGTRQKLNLVLARLGEPDVLLLDEPYQGFDRGTYLDFWHEVWRWRDAGKAVVVVTHLLNQLDRVDVVLDLAMLGEREA
;
A
#
# COMPACT_ATOMS: atom_id res chain seq x y z
N VAL A 1 6.72 -19.28 -22.02
CA VAL A 1 5.95 -20.18 -21.09
C VAL A 1 4.53 -19.69 -21.05
N ASN A 2 3.56 -20.61 -21.27
CA ASN A 2 2.15 -20.29 -21.24
C ASN A 2 1.76 -19.86 -19.81
N HIS A 3 1.12 -18.71 -19.67
CA HIS A 3 0.69 -18.14 -18.38
C HIS A 3 -0.09 -19.18 -17.55
N ASN A 4 -1.00 -19.93 -18.19
CA ASN A 4 -1.82 -20.94 -17.53
C ASN A 4 -0.99 -22.11 -16.97
N LEU A 5 0.06 -22.54 -17.65
CA LEU A 5 0.94 -23.61 -17.16
C LEU A 5 1.74 -23.15 -15.95
N TRP A 6 2.24 -21.91 -15.97
CA TRP A 6 2.97 -21.33 -14.86
C TRP A 6 2.07 -21.15 -13.62
N LEU A 7 0.84 -20.64 -13.80
CA LEU A 7 -0.14 -20.47 -12.72
C LEU A 7 -0.58 -21.81 -12.12
N ALA A 8 -0.74 -22.85 -12.96
CA ALA A 8 -1.04 -24.20 -12.49
C ALA A 8 0.11 -24.80 -11.68
N ALA A 9 1.36 -24.60 -12.14
CA ALA A 9 2.54 -25.02 -11.40
C ALA A 9 2.66 -24.29 -10.06
N LEU A 10 2.47 -22.96 -10.04
CA LEU A 10 2.43 -22.17 -8.81
C LEU A 10 1.39 -22.69 -7.82
N THR A 11 0.18 -22.99 -8.31
CA THR A 11 -0.89 -23.57 -7.48
C THR A 11 -0.45 -24.87 -6.81
N GLY A 12 0.21 -25.74 -7.58
CA GLY A 12 0.73 -27.02 -7.09
C GLY A 12 1.81 -26.84 -6.01
N GLU A 13 2.74 -25.89 -6.24
CA GLU A 13 3.81 -25.61 -5.29
C GLU A 13 3.28 -25.03 -3.97
N LEU A 14 2.41 -24.02 -4.03
CA LEU A 14 1.82 -23.42 -2.83
C LEU A 14 1.10 -24.49 -1.97
N ARG A 15 0.36 -25.41 -2.62
CA ARG A 15 -0.31 -26.52 -1.92
C ARG A 15 0.68 -27.51 -1.31
N ARG A 16 1.79 -27.83 -2.01
CA ARG A 16 2.86 -28.71 -1.48
C ARG A 16 3.50 -28.12 -0.22
N HIS A 17 3.60 -26.81 -0.16
CA HIS A 17 4.11 -26.08 1.02
C HIS A 17 3.05 -25.89 2.13
N GLY A 18 1.85 -26.46 1.98
CA GLY A 18 0.80 -26.37 3.00
C GLY A 18 0.04 -25.05 3.04
N VAL A 19 0.15 -24.22 1.99
CA VAL A 19 -0.63 -22.99 1.87
C VAL A 19 -2.11 -23.32 1.69
N GLY A 20 -2.97 -22.75 2.53
CA GLY A 20 -4.41 -23.00 2.49
C GLY A 20 -5.08 -22.65 1.16
N PRO A 21 -6.24 -23.27 0.82
CA PRO A 21 -6.87 -23.13 -0.49
C PRO A 21 -7.25 -21.69 -0.83
N ASP A 22 -7.77 -20.94 0.14
CA ASP A 22 -8.20 -19.55 -0.05
C ASP A 22 -7.01 -18.65 -0.39
N LEU A 23 -5.93 -18.77 0.36
CA LEU A 23 -4.70 -18.00 0.12
C LEU A 23 -4.03 -18.40 -1.19
N THR A 24 -3.98 -19.69 -1.51
CA THR A 24 -3.50 -20.19 -2.80
C THR A 24 -4.30 -19.56 -3.95
N GLY A 25 -5.63 -19.54 -3.83
CA GLY A 25 -6.52 -18.90 -4.81
C GLY A 25 -6.21 -17.42 -5.01
N HIS A 26 -6.00 -16.68 -3.93
CA HIS A 26 -5.66 -15.26 -3.99
C HIS A 26 -4.30 -14.98 -4.65
N VAL A 27 -3.25 -15.68 -4.23
CA VAL A 27 -1.90 -15.52 -4.80
C VAL A 27 -1.90 -15.81 -6.31
N VAL A 28 -2.62 -16.86 -6.72
CA VAL A 28 -2.71 -17.24 -8.14
C VAL A 28 -3.53 -16.23 -8.95
N ALA A 29 -4.64 -15.73 -8.40
CA ALA A 29 -5.47 -14.73 -9.06
C ALA A 29 -4.74 -13.39 -9.23
N GLU A 30 -3.97 -12.97 -8.24
CA GLU A 30 -3.14 -11.76 -8.28
C GLU A 30 -2.04 -11.88 -9.35
N ALA A 31 -1.32 -13.00 -9.35
CA ALA A 31 -0.31 -13.29 -10.37
C ALA A 31 -0.93 -13.29 -11.77
N ALA A 32 -2.12 -13.88 -11.94
CA ALA A 32 -2.83 -13.89 -13.22
C ALA A 32 -3.22 -12.47 -13.68
N THR A 33 -3.74 -11.65 -12.78
CA THR A 33 -4.11 -10.25 -13.08
C THR A 33 -2.88 -9.45 -13.51
N HIS A 34 -1.79 -9.56 -12.77
CA HIS A 34 -0.54 -8.88 -13.11
C HIS A 34 0.01 -9.28 -14.48
N LEU A 35 -0.04 -10.57 -14.82
CA LEU A 35 0.41 -11.08 -16.12
C LEU A 35 -0.47 -10.61 -17.28
N LEU A 36 -1.78 -10.44 -17.04
CA LEU A 36 -2.70 -9.89 -18.02
C LEU A 36 -2.45 -8.40 -18.25
N ASP A 37 -2.21 -7.64 -17.19
CA ASP A 37 -2.01 -6.20 -17.25
C ASP A 37 -0.63 -5.83 -17.83
N SER A 38 0.42 -6.56 -17.46
CA SER A 38 1.79 -6.31 -17.93
C SER A 38 2.07 -6.85 -19.32
N GLY A 39 1.38 -7.93 -19.74
CA GLY A 39 1.69 -8.68 -20.97
C GLY A 39 3.06 -9.36 -20.95
N GLU A 40 3.74 -9.40 -19.79
CA GLU A 40 5.10 -9.94 -19.65
C GLU A 40 5.08 -11.46 -19.38
N SER A 41 6.22 -12.11 -19.65
CA SER A 41 6.40 -13.54 -19.39
C SER A 41 6.44 -13.80 -17.87
N PRO A 42 5.73 -14.83 -17.34
CA PRO A 42 5.74 -15.18 -15.93
C PRO A 42 7.15 -15.41 -15.35
N LEU A 43 8.01 -16.06 -16.13
CA LEU A 43 9.39 -16.33 -15.73
C LEU A 43 10.22 -15.05 -15.58
N ARG A 44 9.89 -14.01 -16.34
CA ARG A 44 10.59 -12.72 -16.24
C ARG A 44 10.15 -11.94 -15.02
N VAL A 45 8.84 -11.95 -14.72
CA VAL A 45 8.23 -11.18 -13.63
C VAL A 45 8.40 -11.86 -12.29
N PHE A 46 8.08 -13.15 -12.23
CA PHE A 46 7.99 -13.90 -10.97
C PHE A 46 9.09 -14.96 -10.81
N GLY A 47 9.84 -15.26 -11.88
CA GLY A 47 10.78 -16.38 -11.88
C GLY A 47 10.11 -17.75 -11.98
N ALA A 48 10.81 -18.80 -11.57
CA ALA A 48 10.26 -20.15 -11.55
C ALA A 48 9.14 -20.29 -10.52
N PRO A 49 8.06 -21.07 -10.80
CA PRO A 49 6.93 -21.24 -9.90
C PRO A 49 7.33 -21.71 -8.50
N GLU A 50 8.32 -22.61 -8.44
CA GLU A 50 8.87 -23.16 -7.19
C GLU A 50 9.52 -22.07 -6.34
N ALA A 51 10.34 -21.22 -6.98
CA ALA A 51 11.03 -20.13 -6.31
C ALA A 51 10.04 -19.06 -5.82
N TYR A 52 9.00 -18.78 -6.59
CA TYR A 52 7.96 -17.86 -6.20
C TYR A 52 7.09 -18.41 -5.06
N ALA A 53 6.70 -19.70 -5.13
CA ALA A 53 5.98 -20.37 -4.06
C ALA A 53 6.78 -20.41 -2.76
N GLN A 54 8.07 -20.79 -2.83
CA GLN A 54 8.96 -20.81 -1.67
C GLN A 54 9.01 -19.45 -0.99
N ALA A 55 9.08 -18.40 -1.74
CA ALA A 55 9.15 -17.06 -1.17
C ALA A 55 7.82 -16.54 -0.63
N VAL A 56 6.69 -16.98 -1.20
CA VAL A 56 5.40 -16.77 -0.55
C VAL A 56 5.40 -17.49 0.80
N VAL A 57 5.85 -18.75 0.85
CA VAL A 57 5.95 -19.54 2.08
C VAL A 57 6.91 -18.91 3.09
N ASP A 58 8.08 -18.45 2.66
CA ASP A 58 9.05 -17.78 3.54
C ASP A 58 8.46 -16.48 4.11
N SER A 59 7.62 -15.80 3.33
CA SER A 59 6.88 -14.63 3.81
C SER A 59 5.77 -14.99 4.81
N LEU A 60 5.23 -16.20 4.72
CA LEU A 60 4.23 -16.76 5.65
C LEU A 60 4.88 -17.36 6.91
N GLY A 61 6.08 -17.95 6.77
CA GLY A 61 6.73 -18.82 7.76
C GLY A 61 7.90 -18.20 8.53
N GLY A 62 8.12 -16.89 8.46
CA GLY A 62 9.07 -16.26 9.39
C GLY A 62 8.59 -16.47 10.82
N PRO A 63 9.50 -16.75 11.80
CA PRO A 63 9.12 -17.06 13.17
C PRO A 63 8.15 -16.00 13.68
N ASP A 64 7.12 -16.45 14.37
CA ASP A 64 6.04 -15.67 15.00
C ASP A 64 6.62 -14.73 16.08
N VAL A 65 7.46 -13.81 15.66
CA VAL A 65 7.90 -12.69 16.47
C VAL A 65 6.87 -11.59 16.27
N ARG A 66 5.69 -11.79 16.88
CA ARG A 66 4.91 -10.61 17.26
C ARG A 66 5.82 -9.75 18.10
N PRO A 67 6.24 -8.57 17.61
CA PRO A 67 6.99 -7.68 18.48
C PRO A 67 6.15 -7.46 19.73
N PRO A 68 6.76 -7.39 20.92
CA PRO A 68 6.02 -7.21 22.16
C PRO A 68 5.07 -6.01 21.95
N ARG A 69 3.78 -6.19 22.29
CA ARG A 69 2.79 -5.10 22.23
C ARG A 69 3.36 -3.92 22.97
N ARG A 70 3.89 -2.96 22.24
CA ARG A 70 4.27 -1.66 22.80
C ARG A 70 3.04 -1.03 23.42
N GLN A 71 3.21 -0.26 24.48
CA GLN A 71 2.11 0.53 25.03
C GLN A 71 1.54 1.38 23.89
N PRO A 72 0.19 1.39 23.69
CA PRO A 72 -0.42 2.11 22.58
C PRO A 72 -0.01 3.58 22.64
N GLY A 73 0.59 4.08 21.57
CA GLY A 73 0.92 5.49 21.42
C GLY A 73 -0.33 6.40 21.34
N PRO A 74 -0.15 7.72 21.22
CA PRO A 74 -1.26 8.65 21.02
C PRO A 74 -2.03 8.31 19.75
N VAL A 75 -3.34 8.60 19.71
CA VAL A 75 -4.15 8.44 18.51
C VAL A 75 -3.67 9.45 17.47
N ARG A 76 -3.33 8.95 16.27
CA ARG A 76 -2.87 9.75 15.14
C ARG A 76 -3.92 9.93 14.06
N LEU A 77 -4.75 8.92 13.86
CA LEU A 77 -5.88 8.99 12.94
C LEU A 77 -7.12 8.44 13.63
N ARG A 78 -8.23 9.17 13.51
CA ARG A 78 -9.54 8.73 13.97
C ARG A 78 -10.61 9.10 12.96
N ALA A 79 -11.21 8.08 12.34
CA ALA A 79 -12.40 8.19 11.51
C ALA A 79 -13.59 7.64 12.31
N ARG A 80 -14.71 8.37 12.35
CA ARG A 80 -15.92 7.97 13.09
C ARG A 80 -17.15 8.10 12.23
N GLY A 81 -17.92 7.01 12.10
CA GLY A 81 -19.20 6.96 11.41
C GLY A 81 -19.15 7.40 9.95
N ILE A 82 -18.03 7.14 9.27
CA ILE A 82 -17.82 7.60 7.89
C ILE A 82 -18.84 6.94 6.96
N THR A 83 -19.70 7.77 6.39
CA THR A 83 -20.70 7.36 5.40
C THR A 83 -20.45 8.09 4.09
N LYS A 84 -20.50 7.35 2.97
CA LYS A 84 -20.37 7.90 1.62
C LYS A 84 -21.32 7.23 0.65
N ARG A 85 -22.03 8.05 -0.12
CA ARG A 85 -23.00 7.61 -1.13
C ARG A 85 -22.64 8.18 -2.50
N TYR A 86 -22.83 7.39 -3.53
CA TYR A 86 -22.71 7.81 -4.92
C TYR A 86 -23.95 7.40 -5.71
N ARG A 87 -24.66 8.37 -6.28
CA ARG A 87 -25.85 8.12 -7.12
C ARG A 87 -26.85 7.15 -6.48
N GLY A 88 -27.13 7.34 -5.17
CA GLY A 88 -28.06 6.52 -4.41
C GLY A 88 -27.49 5.21 -3.84
N ARG A 89 -26.29 4.80 -4.25
CA ARG A 89 -25.60 3.61 -3.68
C ARG A 89 -24.74 4.03 -2.50
N THR A 90 -24.92 3.39 -1.36
CA THR A 90 -24.02 3.53 -0.21
C THR A 90 -22.75 2.73 -0.48
N VAL A 91 -21.60 3.39 -0.44
CA VAL A 91 -20.28 2.80 -0.65
C VAL A 91 -19.57 2.60 0.69
N LEU A 92 -19.78 3.51 1.63
CA LEU A 92 -19.31 3.39 3.01
C LEU A 92 -20.50 3.64 3.92
N ASP A 93 -20.73 2.77 4.92
CA ASP A 93 -21.78 2.93 5.90
C ASP A 93 -21.22 2.88 7.31
N ARG A 94 -21.22 4.03 7.97
CA ARG A 94 -20.82 4.24 9.37
C ARG A 94 -19.48 3.58 9.74
N VAL A 95 -18.48 3.71 8.86
CA VAL A 95 -17.17 3.10 9.03
C VAL A 95 -16.36 3.82 10.09
N ASP A 96 -15.81 3.05 11.04
CA ASP A 96 -14.95 3.52 12.12
C ASP A 96 -13.54 2.96 11.96
N LEU A 97 -12.52 3.80 12.17
CA LEU A 97 -11.12 3.39 12.25
C LEU A 97 -10.37 4.29 13.22
N THR A 98 -9.60 3.68 14.10
CA THR A 98 -8.65 4.41 14.96
C THR A 98 -7.28 3.79 14.81
N VAL A 99 -6.25 4.62 14.51
CA VAL A 99 -4.86 4.19 14.38
C VAL A 99 -3.98 5.07 15.26
N ARG A 100 -3.09 4.44 16.00
CA ARG A 100 -2.19 5.09 16.96
C ARG A 100 -0.78 5.18 16.41
N ALA A 101 0.03 6.03 17.02
CA ALA A 101 1.45 6.08 16.77
C ALA A 101 2.07 4.69 17.01
N GLY A 102 2.84 4.19 16.04
CA GLY A 102 3.43 2.86 16.08
C GLY A 102 2.48 1.72 15.73
N GLU A 103 1.34 2.00 15.07
CA GLU A 103 0.41 0.99 14.60
C GLU A 103 0.33 0.97 13.06
N ILE A 104 0.09 -0.22 12.52
CA ILE A 104 -0.28 -0.44 11.12
C ILE A 104 -1.74 -0.90 11.09
N ALA A 105 -2.57 -0.21 10.30
CA ALA A 105 -3.93 -0.64 9.98
C ALA A 105 -4.01 -1.11 8.52
N ALA A 106 -4.56 -2.30 8.29
CA ALA A 106 -4.88 -2.78 6.95
C ALA A 106 -6.36 -2.52 6.65
N VAL A 107 -6.65 -1.95 5.49
CA VAL A 107 -8.01 -1.81 4.94
C VAL A 107 -8.18 -2.83 3.84
N VAL A 108 -9.06 -3.78 4.05
CA VAL A 108 -9.31 -4.91 3.13
C VAL A 108 -10.75 -4.91 2.63
N GLY A 109 -11.03 -5.69 1.61
CA GLY A 109 -12.36 -5.84 1.01
C GLY A 109 -12.27 -6.01 -0.50
N ALA A 110 -13.36 -6.44 -1.12
CA ALA A 110 -13.46 -6.67 -2.56
C ALA A 110 -13.20 -5.38 -3.38
N ASN A 111 -12.94 -5.54 -4.68
CA ASN A 111 -12.86 -4.40 -5.60
C ASN A 111 -14.20 -3.65 -5.62
N GLY A 112 -14.14 -2.33 -5.50
CA GLY A 112 -15.34 -1.49 -5.39
C GLY A 112 -15.96 -1.41 -3.99
N ALA A 113 -15.40 -2.05 -2.96
CA ALA A 113 -15.88 -1.97 -1.57
C ALA A 113 -15.67 -0.58 -0.92
N GLY A 114 -15.01 0.34 -1.60
CA GLY A 114 -14.84 1.71 -1.09
C GLY A 114 -13.50 1.99 -0.41
N LYS A 115 -12.51 1.10 -0.49
CA LYS A 115 -11.19 1.24 0.16
C LYS A 115 -10.52 2.57 -0.18
N SER A 116 -10.33 2.86 -1.47
CA SER A 116 -9.73 4.13 -1.94
C SER A 116 -10.61 5.33 -1.59
N THR A 117 -11.95 5.18 -1.58
CA THR A 117 -12.87 6.22 -1.13
C THR A 117 -12.64 6.56 0.34
N PHE A 118 -12.51 5.54 1.19
CA PHE A 118 -12.24 5.71 2.60
C PHE A 118 -10.88 6.41 2.83
N LEU A 119 -9.82 5.97 2.16
CA LEU A 119 -8.51 6.62 2.28
C LEU A 119 -8.54 8.08 1.82
N ARG A 120 -9.22 8.39 0.70
CA ARG A 120 -9.35 9.78 0.23
C ARG A 120 -10.11 10.67 1.22
N ILE A 121 -11.10 10.11 1.93
CA ILE A 121 -11.79 10.82 3.01
C ILE A 121 -10.83 11.05 4.17
N CYS A 122 -10.08 10.04 4.60
CA CYS A 122 -9.06 10.17 5.66
C CYS A 122 -7.95 11.17 5.27
N ALA A 123 -7.62 11.28 3.99
CA ALA A 123 -6.66 12.24 3.47
C ALA A 123 -7.20 13.68 3.33
N GLY A 124 -8.51 13.90 3.59
CA GLY A 124 -9.16 15.20 3.38
C GLY A 124 -9.37 15.57 1.90
N LEU A 125 -9.17 14.64 0.98
CA LEU A 125 -9.33 14.83 -0.47
C LEU A 125 -10.78 14.63 -0.94
N LEU A 126 -11.62 14.06 -0.08
CA LEU A 126 -13.03 13.81 -0.35
C LEU A 126 -13.84 14.02 0.93
N SER A 127 -14.94 14.78 0.84
CA SER A 127 -15.84 14.97 1.98
C SER A 127 -16.73 13.74 2.16
N PRO A 128 -16.88 13.21 3.39
CA PRO A 128 -17.89 12.22 3.69
C PRO A 128 -19.29 12.87 3.67
N ASP A 129 -20.33 12.06 3.49
CA ASP A 129 -21.73 12.55 3.62
C ASP A 129 -22.17 12.57 5.09
N ALA A 130 -21.54 11.75 5.94
CA ALA A 130 -21.67 11.80 7.40
C ALA A 130 -20.39 11.26 8.05
N GLY A 131 -20.20 11.58 9.34
CA GLY A 131 -19.03 11.20 10.10
C GLY A 131 -17.94 12.27 10.11
N THR A 132 -16.86 11.97 10.84
CA THR A 132 -15.73 12.91 11.03
C THR A 132 -14.40 12.17 10.92
N VAL A 133 -13.39 12.89 10.46
CA VAL A 133 -11.98 12.44 10.46
C VAL A 133 -11.15 13.46 11.24
N GLU A 134 -10.37 12.95 12.18
CA GLU A 134 -9.40 13.70 12.97
C GLU A 134 -8.00 13.13 12.70
N VAL A 135 -7.05 13.99 12.38
CA VAL A 135 -5.63 13.64 12.19
C VAL A 135 -4.80 14.49 13.15
N ASP A 136 -4.01 13.82 14.00
CA ASP A 136 -3.05 14.47 14.88
C ASP A 136 -1.65 14.35 14.29
N GLY A 137 -1.12 15.46 13.80
CA GLY A 137 0.16 15.58 13.11
C GLY A 137 0.07 15.77 11.60
N THR A 138 1.16 15.49 10.92
CA THR A 138 1.29 15.62 9.47
C THR A 138 0.93 14.33 8.75
N LEU A 139 0.28 14.45 7.57
CA LEU A 139 -0.22 13.33 6.80
C LEU A 139 0.50 13.22 5.44
N GLY A 140 0.89 12.01 5.07
CA GLY A 140 1.34 11.62 3.73
C GLY A 140 0.33 10.69 3.08
N TYR A 141 0.04 10.91 1.80
CA TYR A 141 -0.88 10.06 1.04
C TYR A 141 -0.22 9.56 -0.24
N CYS A 142 -0.22 8.25 -0.43
CA CYS A 142 0.21 7.57 -1.65
C CYS A 142 -1.03 7.01 -2.34
N PRO A 143 -1.49 7.58 -3.46
CA PRO A 143 -2.63 7.06 -4.21
C PRO A 143 -2.27 5.79 -4.99
N GLN A 144 -3.27 4.98 -5.31
CA GLN A 144 -3.15 3.83 -6.22
C GLN A 144 -2.78 4.30 -7.62
N ASP A 145 -3.50 5.30 -8.14
CA ASP A 145 -3.30 5.88 -9.46
C ASP A 145 -3.09 7.40 -9.37
N GLY A 146 -2.39 7.95 -10.36
CA GLY A 146 -2.13 9.39 -10.41
C GLY A 146 -1.04 9.81 -9.40
N GLY A 147 -1.29 10.92 -8.69
CA GLY A 147 -0.39 11.44 -7.65
C GLY A 147 0.83 12.22 -8.17
N THR A 148 1.23 12.01 -9.41
CA THR A 148 2.35 12.71 -10.04
C THR A 148 1.89 13.64 -11.16
N ALA A 149 2.54 14.79 -11.29
CA ALA A 149 2.36 15.69 -12.42
C ALA A 149 3.19 15.17 -13.61
N GLU A 150 2.52 14.85 -14.72
CA GLU A 150 3.10 14.13 -15.86
C GLU A 150 4.36 14.78 -16.44
N PHE A 151 4.44 16.11 -16.44
CA PHE A 151 5.52 16.89 -17.05
C PHE A 151 6.67 17.22 -16.11
N LEU A 152 6.55 16.91 -14.81
CA LEU A 152 7.61 17.14 -13.84
C LEU A 152 8.54 15.93 -13.74
N SER A 153 9.83 16.19 -13.54
CA SER A 153 10.81 15.17 -13.15
C SER A 153 10.68 14.83 -11.65
N PRO A 154 11.25 13.72 -11.16
CA PRO A 154 11.27 13.41 -9.74
C PRO A 154 11.80 14.53 -8.86
N ASP A 155 12.91 15.16 -9.25
CA ASP A 155 13.50 16.28 -8.50
C ASP A 155 12.57 17.50 -8.40
N GLU A 156 11.78 17.77 -9.44
CA GLU A 156 10.80 18.86 -9.44
C GLU A 156 9.62 18.53 -8.54
N HIS A 157 9.17 17.28 -8.52
CA HIS A 157 8.17 16.81 -7.56
C HIS A 157 8.67 16.96 -6.11
N PHE A 158 9.92 16.57 -5.83
CA PHE A 158 10.49 16.74 -4.49
C PHE A 158 10.47 18.21 -4.06
N VAL A 159 10.81 19.13 -4.97
CA VAL A 159 10.75 20.56 -4.68
C VAL A 159 9.32 21.04 -4.47
N LEU A 160 8.38 20.61 -5.30
CA LEU A 160 6.98 21.01 -5.21
C LEU A 160 6.36 20.58 -3.89
N ILE A 161 6.46 19.29 -3.57
CA ILE A 161 5.89 18.74 -2.32
C ILE A 161 6.66 19.24 -1.10
N GLY A 162 7.99 19.29 -1.19
CA GLY A 162 8.85 19.82 -0.13
C GLY A 162 8.53 21.26 0.24
N ALA A 163 8.21 22.11 -0.75
CA ALA A 163 7.79 23.49 -0.50
C ALA A 163 6.52 23.56 0.34
N GLY A 164 5.52 22.70 0.06
CA GLY A 164 4.32 22.56 0.88
C GLY A 164 4.58 22.05 2.31
N ARG A 165 5.77 21.48 2.54
CA ARG A 165 6.25 21.02 3.86
C ARG A 165 7.26 22.00 4.49
N GLY A 166 7.43 23.18 3.94
CA GLY A 166 8.38 24.19 4.42
C GLY A 166 9.85 23.90 4.11
N LEU A 167 10.16 22.93 3.25
CA LEU A 167 11.52 22.60 2.86
C LEU A 167 12.03 23.54 1.76
N GLY A 168 13.23 24.05 1.92
CA GLY A 168 13.92 24.75 0.83
C GLY A 168 14.30 23.79 -0.31
N ARG A 169 14.45 24.32 -1.53
CA ARG A 169 14.66 23.57 -2.78
C ARG A 169 15.75 22.48 -2.69
N THR A 170 16.91 22.82 -2.09
CA THR A 170 18.04 21.88 -1.94
C THR A 170 17.73 20.79 -0.91
N ALA A 171 17.11 21.17 0.22
CA ALA A 171 16.72 20.24 1.26
C ALA A 171 15.66 19.23 0.75
N ALA A 172 14.65 19.71 0.01
CA ALA A 172 13.61 18.90 -0.59
C ALA A 172 14.19 17.84 -1.56
N ARG A 173 15.09 18.23 -2.45
CA ARG A 173 15.78 17.29 -3.36
C ARG A 173 16.61 16.26 -2.60
N ARG A 174 17.35 16.70 -1.58
CA ARG A 174 18.15 15.77 -0.76
C ARG A 174 17.27 14.78 -0.02
N ALA A 175 16.20 15.25 0.61
CA ALA A 175 15.25 14.39 1.33
C ALA A 175 14.58 13.40 0.37
N GLY A 176 14.05 13.85 -0.78
CA GLY A 176 13.41 12.96 -1.75
C GLY A 176 14.35 11.90 -2.30
N ARG A 177 15.62 12.24 -2.53
CA ARG A 177 16.62 11.25 -2.96
C ARG A 177 17.03 10.29 -1.87
N ALA A 178 17.05 10.71 -0.61
CA ALA A 178 17.29 9.83 0.53
C ALA A 178 16.14 8.83 0.72
N GLU A 179 14.89 9.29 0.63
CA GLU A 179 13.71 8.41 0.67
C GLU A 179 13.70 7.41 -0.51
N ALA A 180 14.05 7.86 -1.71
CA ALA A 180 14.16 7.00 -2.88
C ALA A 180 15.22 5.90 -2.72
N ALA A 181 16.35 6.22 -2.10
CA ALA A 181 17.41 5.25 -1.83
C ALA A 181 16.95 4.14 -0.88
N GLY A 182 16.06 4.46 0.09
CA GLY A 182 15.43 3.45 0.96
C GLY A 182 14.53 2.47 0.23
N LEU A 183 14.06 2.81 -0.99
CA LEU A 183 13.30 1.94 -1.89
C LEU A 183 14.17 1.34 -3.01
N GLU A 184 15.49 1.32 -2.82
CA GLU A 184 16.46 0.87 -3.84
C GLU A 184 16.24 1.52 -5.21
N TRP A 185 15.86 2.80 -5.20
CA TRP A 185 15.57 3.53 -6.42
C TRP A 185 16.43 4.78 -6.56
N THR A 186 17.10 4.91 -7.71
CA THR A 186 17.83 6.13 -8.09
C THR A 186 16.98 6.95 -9.07
N PRO A 187 16.36 8.05 -8.62
CA PRO A 187 15.50 8.87 -9.47
C PRO A 187 16.28 9.48 -10.66
N PRO A 188 15.79 9.34 -11.90
CA PRO A 188 16.40 9.98 -13.05
C PRO A 188 16.25 11.51 -12.93
N ARG A 189 17.32 12.24 -13.30
CA ARG A 189 17.36 13.69 -13.07
C ARG A 189 16.46 14.53 -13.98
N ARG A 190 16.23 14.06 -15.20
CA ARG A 190 15.55 14.83 -16.28
C ARG A 190 14.38 14.11 -16.93
N THR A 191 14.11 12.87 -16.56
CA THR A 191 12.99 12.10 -17.09
C THR A 191 11.70 12.58 -16.45
N GLN A 192 10.73 13.00 -17.26
CA GLN A 192 9.40 13.39 -16.79
C GLN A 192 8.62 12.18 -16.30
N ALA A 193 7.68 12.37 -15.35
CA ALA A 193 6.91 11.29 -14.74
C ALA A 193 6.11 10.48 -15.75
N ARG A 194 5.61 11.08 -16.85
CA ARG A 194 4.92 10.38 -17.93
C ARG A 194 5.76 9.30 -18.64
N HIS A 195 7.09 9.40 -18.55
CA HIS A 195 8.03 8.46 -19.17
C HIS A 195 8.58 7.43 -18.18
N LEU A 196 8.14 7.46 -16.92
CA LEU A 196 8.47 6.44 -15.93
C LEU A 196 7.57 5.22 -16.14
N SER A 197 8.10 4.02 -15.89
CA SER A 197 7.26 2.81 -15.80
C SER A 197 6.23 2.92 -14.67
N GLY A 198 5.18 2.10 -14.70
CA GLY A 198 4.15 2.09 -13.65
C GLY A 198 4.74 1.91 -12.27
N GLY A 199 5.56 0.87 -12.07
CA GLY A 199 6.23 0.60 -10.78
C GLY A 199 7.17 1.72 -10.35
N THR A 200 7.92 2.34 -11.30
CA THR A 200 8.78 3.49 -10.97
C THR A 200 7.97 4.72 -10.59
N ARG A 201 6.81 4.93 -11.21
CA ARG A 201 5.89 6.02 -10.85
C ARG A 201 5.30 5.78 -9.45
N GLN A 202 5.00 4.53 -9.12
CA GLN A 202 4.51 4.17 -7.80
C GLN A 202 5.60 4.36 -6.72
N LYS A 203 6.86 4.02 -7.00
CA LYS A 203 8.00 4.39 -6.13
C LYS A 203 8.07 5.90 -5.90
N LEU A 204 7.87 6.71 -6.96
CA LEU A 204 7.83 8.17 -6.84
C LEU A 204 6.68 8.62 -5.93
N ASN A 205 5.45 8.11 -6.12
CA ASN A 205 4.30 8.41 -5.25
C ASN A 205 4.61 8.11 -3.78
N LEU A 206 5.24 6.97 -3.50
CA LEU A 206 5.59 6.57 -2.14
C LEU A 206 6.64 7.52 -1.52
N VAL A 207 7.67 7.91 -2.29
CA VAL A 207 8.65 8.91 -1.87
C VAL A 207 7.98 10.25 -1.56
N LEU A 208 7.05 10.70 -2.41
CA LEU A 208 6.33 11.95 -2.21
C LEU A 208 5.44 11.92 -0.95
N ALA A 209 4.78 10.79 -0.70
CA ALA A 209 3.98 10.59 0.52
C ALA A 209 4.86 10.67 1.77
N ARG A 210 6.07 10.14 1.71
CA ARG A 210 7.05 10.11 2.80
C ARG A 210 7.79 11.43 3.02
N LEU A 211 7.84 12.29 2.01
CA LEU A 211 8.64 13.51 2.03
C LEU A 211 8.22 14.43 3.19
N GLY A 212 9.16 14.78 4.04
CA GLY A 212 8.91 15.57 5.25
C GLY A 212 8.50 14.74 6.47
N GLU A 213 8.72 13.42 6.42
CA GLU A 213 8.58 12.50 7.56
C GLU A 213 7.21 12.57 8.27
N PRO A 214 6.09 12.39 7.55
CA PRO A 214 4.77 12.55 8.13
C PRO A 214 4.54 11.62 9.33
N ASP A 215 3.62 12.03 10.23
CA ASP A 215 3.20 11.25 11.40
C ASP A 215 2.22 10.13 11.02
N VAL A 216 1.42 10.38 9.97
CA VAL A 216 0.42 9.45 9.43
C VAL A 216 0.70 9.19 7.97
N LEU A 217 0.71 7.92 7.56
CA LEU A 217 0.85 7.48 6.18
C LEU A 217 -0.41 6.75 5.74
N LEU A 218 -1.02 7.21 4.66
CA LEU A 218 -2.14 6.56 4.00
C LEU A 218 -1.67 6.03 2.64
N LEU A 219 -1.70 4.71 2.45
CA LEU A 219 -1.10 4.03 1.32
C LEU A 219 -2.19 3.20 0.59
N ASP A 220 -2.52 3.59 -0.63
CA ASP A 220 -3.55 2.95 -1.44
C ASP A 220 -2.89 2.02 -2.46
N GLU A 221 -2.86 0.71 -2.16
CA GLU A 221 -2.19 -0.34 -2.95
C GLU A 221 -0.77 0.07 -3.41
N PRO A 222 0.11 0.49 -2.50
CA PRO A 222 1.36 1.20 -2.80
C PRO A 222 2.42 0.37 -3.53
N TYR A 223 2.25 -0.94 -3.61
CA TYR A 223 3.17 -1.89 -4.23
C TYR A 223 2.73 -2.34 -5.63
N GLN A 224 1.66 -1.77 -6.17
CA GLN A 224 1.18 -2.12 -7.51
C GLN A 224 2.26 -1.85 -8.56
N GLY A 225 2.59 -2.89 -9.36
CA GLY A 225 3.67 -2.82 -10.35
C GLY A 225 5.09 -2.94 -9.78
N PHE A 226 5.26 -3.30 -8.50
CA PHE A 226 6.55 -3.66 -7.95
C PHE A 226 6.93 -5.09 -8.36
N ASP A 227 8.23 -5.31 -8.60
CA ASP A 227 8.77 -6.65 -8.63
C ASP A 227 8.86 -7.23 -7.20
N ARG A 228 9.13 -8.52 -7.12
CA ARG A 228 9.15 -9.25 -5.85
C ARG A 228 10.12 -8.67 -4.81
N GLY A 229 11.33 -8.33 -5.24
CA GLY A 229 12.35 -7.77 -4.33
C GLY A 229 11.83 -6.46 -3.72
N THR A 230 11.40 -5.55 -4.58
CA THR A 230 10.82 -4.26 -4.18
C THR A 230 9.59 -4.40 -3.27
N TYR A 231 8.77 -5.45 -3.48
CA TYR A 231 7.61 -5.72 -2.62
C TYR A 231 8.02 -6.11 -1.19
N LEU A 232 9.01 -6.99 -1.03
CA LEU A 232 9.52 -7.38 0.29
C LEU A 232 10.17 -6.20 0.99
N ASP A 233 10.95 -5.41 0.27
CA ASP A 233 11.60 -4.20 0.78
C ASP A 233 10.58 -3.15 1.22
N PHE A 234 9.47 -3.00 0.48
CA PHE A 234 8.35 -2.14 0.88
C PHE A 234 7.79 -2.51 2.26
N TRP A 235 7.51 -3.80 2.52
CA TRP A 235 6.98 -4.21 3.82
C TRP A 235 8.00 -4.03 4.94
N HIS A 236 9.29 -4.27 4.70
CA HIS A 236 10.35 -3.96 5.64
C HIS A 236 10.35 -2.46 5.99
N GLU A 237 10.18 -1.59 4.99
CA GLU A 237 10.07 -0.15 5.24
C GLU A 237 8.80 0.21 6.03
N VAL A 238 7.65 -0.38 5.74
CA VAL A 238 6.40 -0.17 6.50
C VAL A 238 6.61 -0.52 7.99
N TRP A 239 7.27 -1.63 8.28
CA TRP A 239 7.59 -1.99 9.67
C TRP A 239 8.58 -1.02 10.32
N ARG A 240 9.58 -0.57 9.59
CA ARG A 240 10.51 0.48 10.08
C ARG A 240 9.78 1.78 10.42
N TRP A 241 8.82 2.20 9.59
CA TRP A 241 8.02 3.39 9.86
C TRP A 241 7.16 3.22 11.12
N ARG A 242 6.50 2.09 11.26
CA ARG A 242 5.80 1.74 12.49
C ARG A 242 6.72 1.82 13.71
N ASP A 243 7.89 1.19 13.62
CA ASP A 243 8.86 1.15 14.73
C ASP A 243 9.44 2.52 15.05
N ALA A 244 9.46 3.43 14.08
CA ALA A 244 9.76 4.85 14.26
C ALA A 244 8.58 5.66 14.84
N GLY A 245 7.47 5.01 15.22
CA GLY A 245 6.30 5.63 15.82
C GLY A 245 5.32 6.27 14.84
N LYS A 246 5.42 5.97 13.53
CA LYS A 246 4.44 6.44 12.55
C LYS A 246 3.15 5.60 12.63
N ALA A 247 2.01 6.22 12.35
CA ALA A 247 0.75 5.53 12.11
C ALA A 247 0.65 5.23 10.60
N VAL A 248 0.42 3.98 10.22
CA VAL A 248 0.36 3.59 8.81
C VAL A 248 -0.98 2.94 8.52
N VAL A 249 -1.69 3.40 7.49
CA VAL A 249 -2.89 2.76 6.95
C VAL A 249 -2.58 2.27 5.55
N VAL A 250 -2.71 0.98 5.30
CA VAL A 250 -2.43 0.36 4.00
C VAL A 250 -3.69 -0.29 3.47
N VAL A 251 -4.13 0.11 2.28
CA VAL A 251 -5.07 -0.70 1.50
C VAL A 251 -4.29 -1.85 0.88
N THR A 252 -4.75 -3.06 1.14
CA THR A 252 -4.10 -4.27 0.63
C THR A 252 -5.13 -5.34 0.31
N HIS A 253 -4.86 -6.10 -0.75
CA HIS A 253 -5.57 -7.36 -1.06
C HIS A 253 -4.85 -8.58 -0.48
N LEU A 254 -3.65 -8.39 0.06
CA LEU A 254 -2.79 -9.48 0.54
C LEU A 254 -3.13 -9.81 1.99
N LEU A 255 -3.91 -10.86 2.18
CA LEU A 255 -4.34 -11.34 3.49
C LEU A 255 -3.19 -11.98 4.29
N ASN A 256 -2.12 -12.40 3.63
CA ASN A 256 -0.95 -13.05 4.24
C ASN A 256 -0.09 -12.13 5.11
N GLN A 257 -0.27 -10.82 5.04
CA GLN A 257 0.40 -9.86 5.91
C GLN A 257 -0.48 -9.38 7.08
N LEU A 258 -1.74 -9.81 7.14
CA LEU A 258 -2.68 -9.35 8.17
C LEU A 258 -2.27 -9.80 9.58
N ASP A 259 -1.55 -10.90 9.70
CA ASP A 259 -1.02 -11.38 11.00
C ASP A 259 0.04 -10.42 11.59
N ARG A 260 0.59 -9.53 10.77
CA ARG A 260 1.64 -8.57 11.14
C ARG A 260 1.17 -7.13 11.25
N VAL A 261 -0.13 -6.88 11.05
CA VAL A 261 -0.74 -5.57 11.27
C VAL A 261 -1.46 -5.53 12.61
N ASP A 262 -1.61 -4.33 13.16
CA ASP A 262 -2.19 -4.14 14.48
C ASP A 262 -3.72 -4.04 14.44
N VAL A 263 -4.26 -3.50 13.33
CA VAL A 263 -5.71 -3.26 13.12
C VAL A 263 -6.10 -3.72 11.72
N VAL A 264 -7.22 -4.43 11.59
CA VAL A 264 -7.81 -4.79 10.30
C VAL A 264 -9.18 -4.17 10.19
N LEU A 265 -9.41 -3.38 9.14
CA LEU A 265 -10.72 -2.86 8.75
C LEU A 265 -11.19 -3.61 7.49
N ASP A 266 -12.16 -4.49 7.64
CA ASP A 266 -12.79 -5.21 6.53
C ASP A 266 -14.08 -4.50 6.09
N LEU A 267 -14.03 -3.88 4.90
CA LEU A 267 -15.17 -3.17 4.33
C LEU A 267 -16.22 -4.10 3.71
N ALA A 268 -15.91 -5.37 3.44
CA ALA A 268 -16.87 -6.34 2.93
C ALA A 268 -17.90 -6.74 4.01
N MET A 269 -17.46 -6.94 5.25
CA MET A 269 -18.33 -7.32 6.37
C MET A 269 -19.29 -6.22 6.82
N LEU A 270 -19.05 -4.96 6.42
CA LEU A 270 -19.93 -3.84 6.77
C LEU A 270 -21.12 -3.70 5.81
N GLY A 271 -21.04 -4.28 4.61
CA GLY A 271 -22.13 -4.29 3.61
C GLY A 271 -23.20 -5.36 3.83
N GLU A 272 -22.95 -6.39 4.64
CA GLU A 272 -23.87 -7.50 4.88
C GLU A 272 -24.82 -7.30 6.07
N ARG A 273 -24.78 -6.16 6.75
CA ARG A 273 -25.65 -5.88 7.91
C ARG A 273 -27.06 -5.39 7.58
N GLU A 274 -27.41 -5.24 6.30
CA GLU A 274 -28.77 -4.87 5.83
C GLU A 274 -29.16 -5.71 4.59
N ALA A 275 -29.28 -7.03 4.72
CA ALA A 275 -30.00 -7.91 3.80
C ALA A 275 -31.04 -8.73 4.56
#